data_a820e083e10a77ff9c328aba57120a02
#
_entry.id   a820e083e10a77ff9c328aba57120a02
#
_cell.length_a   1.000
_cell.length_b   1.000
_cell.length_c   1.000
_cell.angle_alpha   90.00
_cell.angle_beta   90.00
_cell.angle_gamma   90.00
#
_symmetry.space_group_name_H-M   'P 1'
#
loop_
_entity.id
_entity.type
_entity.pdbx_description
1 polymer ?
#
loop_
_entity_poly.entity_id
_entity_poly.type
_entity_poly.pdbx_seq_one_letter_code
_entity_poly.pdbx_strand_id
1 'polypeptide(L)'
;MLLDKTSFYAEAGGQEYDTGNIFIDGVADFEVTNVQVYNGYVLHTGRLKYGALEVGNEVFSTYDEVRRSHLRNNHTATHILNFNLREVLGDHIDQKGSLVSPNKLRFDFSHKRQLSLDEVATIERMSDDWIRRDVKVYGKELDLQTAYKIPGLRAVFGESYPDPVRVVTLEHDVDAIVKDIENPKWRRTSVELCGGT
;
A
#
# COMPACT_ATOMS: atom_id res chain seq x y z
N MET A 1 3.38 23.29 -2.11
CA MET A 1 3.00 23.69 -0.72
C MET A 1 3.52 22.65 0.25
N LEU A 2 3.97 23.07 1.43
CA LEU A 2 4.35 22.19 2.54
C LEU A 2 3.41 22.46 3.72
N LEU A 3 3.02 21.40 4.41
CA LEU A 3 2.21 21.45 5.64
C LEU A 3 3.03 20.82 6.78
N ASP A 4 2.73 21.21 8.02
CA ASP A 4 3.29 20.59 9.22
C ASP A 4 2.75 19.16 9.43
N LYS A 5 1.50 18.93 9.02
CA LYS A 5 0.83 17.62 8.99
C LYS A 5 0.00 17.47 7.72
N THR A 6 -0.08 16.26 7.20
CA THR A 6 -0.89 15.97 6.02
C THR A 6 -1.54 14.60 6.11
N SER A 7 -2.76 14.49 5.58
CA SER A 7 -3.47 13.22 5.36
C SER A 7 -3.29 12.68 3.93
N PHE A 8 -2.67 13.46 3.04
CA PHE A 8 -2.39 13.03 1.69
C PHE A 8 -1.29 11.97 1.65
N TYR A 9 -1.52 10.92 0.89
CA TYR A 9 -0.50 9.93 0.56
C TYR A 9 0.42 10.49 -0.53
N ALA A 10 1.70 10.55 -0.23
CA ALA A 10 2.71 10.85 -1.23
C ALA A 10 3.08 9.57 -1.99
N GLU A 11 3.38 9.69 -3.27
CA GLU A 11 3.79 8.55 -4.11
C GLU A 11 4.95 7.78 -3.49
N ALA A 12 4.72 6.52 -3.17
CA ALA A 12 5.73 5.64 -2.58
C ALA A 12 5.34 4.16 -2.76
N GLY A 13 6.33 3.26 -2.74
CA GLY A 13 6.10 1.80 -2.75
C GLY A 13 5.27 1.30 -3.93
N GLY A 14 5.33 1.97 -5.07
CA GLY A 14 4.56 1.65 -6.27
C GLY A 14 3.12 2.20 -6.28
N GLN A 15 2.62 2.76 -5.17
CA GLN A 15 1.30 3.39 -5.13
C GLN A 15 1.39 4.85 -5.53
N GLU A 16 0.50 5.28 -6.45
CA GLU A 16 0.35 6.68 -6.84
C GLU A 16 -0.14 7.55 -5.67
N TYR A 17 0.16 8.82 -5.77
CA TYR A 17 -0.22 9.88 -4.83
C TYR A 17 -1.72 10.15 -4.80
N ASP A 18 -2.16 10.80 -3.73
CA ASP A 18 -3.51 11.36 -3.64
C ASP A 18 -3.63 12.69 -4.39
N THR A 19 -4.87 12.97 -4.77
CA THR A 19 -5.32 14.30 -5.19
C THR A 19 -6.38 14.84 -4.23
N GLY A 20 -6.70 16.12 -4.29
CA GLY A 20 -7.73 16.71 -3.43
C GLY A 20 -7.57 18.22 -3.27
N ASN A 21 -7.92 18.74 -2.11
CA ASN A 21 -7.91 20.17 -1.85
C ASN A 21 -7.28 20.53 -0.50
N ILE A 22 -6.58 21.66 -0.46
CA ILE A 22 -6.13 22.33 0.76
C ILE A 22 -6.78 23.73 0.75
N PHE A 23 -7.57 24.06 1.79
CA PHE A 23 -8.41 25.24 1.74
C PHE A 23 -8.59 25.93 3.09
N ILE A 24 -8.98 27.18 3.03
CA ILE A 24 -9.58 27.95 4.14
C ILE A 24 -10.98 28.33 3.67
N ASP A 25 -11.99 27.91 4.43
CA ASP A 25 -13.39 28.05 4.03
C ASP A 25 -13.75 29.51 3.69
N GLY A 26 -14.31 29.73 2.49
CA GLY A 26 -14.67 31.03 1.97
C GLY A 26 -13.50 31.99 1.66
N VAL A 27 -12.24 31.59 1.89
CA VAL A 27 -11.05 32.46 1.75
C VAL A 27 -10.15 31.99 0.61
N ALA A 28 -9.76 30.72 0.57
CA ALA A 28 -8.85 30.20 -0.44
C ALA A 28 -9.05 28.71 -0.68
N ASP A 29 -8.82 28.25 -1.90
CA ASP A 29 -8.83 26.82 -2.29
C ASP A 29 -7.67 26.50 -3.22
N PHE A 30 -6.82 25.58 -2.78
CA PHE A 30 -5.70 25.03 -3.54
C PHE A 30 -5.99 23.59 -3.93
N GLU A 31 -6.12 23.33 -5.23
CA GLU A 31 -6.29 21.99 -5.80
C GLU A 31 -4.94 21.27 -5.82
N VAL A 32 -4.86 20.15 -5.12
CA VAL A 32 -3.68 19.27 -5.11
C VAL A 32 -3.78 18.27 -6.26
N THR A 33 -2.82 18.29 -7.15
CA THR A 33 -2.75 17.41 -8.32
C THR A 33 -1.60 16.40 -8.27
N ASN A 34 -0.64 16.57 -7.35
CA ASN A 34 0.47 15.64 -7.13
C ASN A 34 1.01 15.80 -5.71
N VAL A 35 1.46 14.69 -5.10
CA VAL A 35 2.09 14.68 -3.78
C VAL A 35 3.33 13.78 -3.81
N GLN A 36 4.48 14.35 -3.46
CA GLN A 36 5.79 13.69 -3.51
C GLN A 36 6.57 13.93 -2.22
N VAL A 37 7.52 13.05 -1.91
CA VAL A 37 8.46 13.24 -0.79
C VAL A 37 9.81 13.72 -1.33
N TYR A 38 10.31 14.83 -0.78
CA TYR A 38 11.65 15.37 -1.06
C TYR A 38 12.40 15.61 0.25
N ASN A 39 13.48 14.88 0.48
CA ASN A 39 14.30 15.00 1.69
C ASN A 39 13.49 14.93 3.00
N GLY A 40 12.47 14.04 3.06
CA GLY A 40 11.60 13.89 4.23
C GLY A 40 10.43 14.88 4.31
N TYR A 41 10.33 15.85 3.40
CA TYR A 41 9.21 16.78 3.31
C TYR A 41 8.18 16.30 2.30
N VAL A 42 6.90 16.35 2.69
CA VAL A 42 5.78 16.06 1.78
C VAL A 42 5.41 17.31 1.00
N LEU A 43 5.68 17.31 -0.28
CA LEU A 43 5.40 18.42 -1.20
C LEU A 43 4.07 18.19 -1.92
N HIS A 44 3.10 19.08 -1.67
CA HIS A 44 1.83 19.13 -2.40
C HIS A 44 1.98 20.08 -3.58
N THR A 45 1.80 19.56 -4.79
CA THR A 45 1.84 20.32 -6.04
C THR A 45 0.44 20.47 -6.61
N GLY A 46 0.12 21.65 -7.14
CA GLY A 46 -1.21 21.93 -7.66
C GLY A 46 -1.38 23.38 -8.06
N ARG A 47 -2.61 23.87 -8.04
CA ARG A 47 -2.96 25.24 -8.40
C ARG A 47 -3.92 25.86 -7.40
N LEU A 48 -3.74 27.16 -7.17
CA LEU A 48 -4.70 27.96 -6.42
C LEU A 48 -5.92 28.23 -7.33
N LYS A 49 -7.11 27.82 -6.90
CA LYS A 49 -8.35 28.06 -7.63
C LYS A 49 -8.85 29.49 -7.39
N TYR A 50 -8.77 29.95 -6.14
CA TYR A 50 -9.09 31.32 -5.73
C TYR A 50 -8.42 31.68 -4.40
N GLY A 51 -8.41 32.97 -4.07
CA GLY A 51 -7.91 33.50 -2.81
C GLY A 51 -6.39 33.55 -2.72
N ALA A 52 -5.87 33.57 -1.50
CA ALA A 52 -4.43 33.54 -1.21
C ALA A 52 -4.18 32.70 0.06
N LEU A 53 -3.07 31.97 0.06
CA LEU A 53 -2.55 31.21 1.21
C LEU A 53 -1.18 31.73 1.58
N GLU A 54 -0.96 31.95 2.88
CA GLU A 54 0.29 32.48 3.42
C GLU A 54 0.91 31.48 4.40
N VAL A 55 2.21 31.61 4.62
CA VAL A 55 2.91 30.82 5.63
C VAL A 55 2.34 31.13 7.02
N GLY A 56 1.99 30.07 7.75
CA GLY A 56 1.39 30.17 9.09
C GLY A 56 -0.15 30.14 9.08
N ASN A 57 -0.78 30.08 7.90
CA ASN A 57 -2.22 29.86 7.85
C ASN A 57 -2.59 28.45 8.35
N GLU A 58 -3.65 28.38 9.13
CA GLU A 58 -4.32 27.11 9.46
C GLU A 58 -5.23 26.74 8.31
N VAL A 59 -5.09 25.52 7.79
CA VAL A 59 -5.80 25.03 6.61
C VAL A 59 -6.48 23.71 6.88
N PHE A 60 -7.58 23.45 6.17
CA PHE A 60 -8.17 22.13 6.07
C PHE A 60 -7.60 21.41 4.84
N SER A 61 -7.44 20.10 4.95
CA SER A 61 -6.99 19.24 3.85
C SER A 61 -7.93 18.07 3.65
N THR A 62 -8.39 17.86 2.42
CA THR A 62 -9.25 16.74 2.03
C THR A 62 -8.69 16.08 0.79
N TYR A 63 -8.45 14.77 0.86
CA TYR A 63 -8.08 14.00 -0.33
C TYR A 63 -9.33 13.47 -1.05
N ASP A 64 -9.19 13.15 -2.34
CA ASP A 64 -10.23 12.50 -3.14
C ASP A 64 -10.45 11.06 -2.67
N GLU A 65 -11.52 10.85 -1.89
CA GLU A 65 -11.86 9.54 -1.31
C GLU A 65 -12.19 8.49 -2.39
N VAL A 66 -12.78 8.90 -3.50
CA VAL A 66 -13.09 7.96 -4.60
C VAL A 66 -11.80 7.43 -5.21
N ARG A 67 -10.86 8.33 -5.53
CA ARG A 67 -9.53 7.95 -6.00
C ARG A 67 -8.80 7.08 -4.97
N ARG A 68 -8.78 7.49 -3.70
CA ARG A 68 -8.13 6.75 -2.60
C ARG A 68 -8.72 5.34 -2.44
N SER A 69 -10.04 5.20 -2.54
CA SER A 69 -10.72 3.91 -2.46
C SER A 69 -10.26 2.95 -3.58
N HIS A 70 -10.15 3.44 -4.81
CA HIS A 70 -9.63 2.65 -5.92
C HIS A 70 -8.16 2.24 -5.71
N LEU A 71 -7.33 3.15 -5.22
CA LEU A 71 -5.94 2.86 -4.88
C LEU A 71 -5.84 1.79 -3.79
N ARG A 72 -6.64 1.89 -2.72
CA ARG A 72 -6.70 0.88 -1.65
C ARG A 72 -7.09 -0.50 -2.17
N ASN A 73 -8.11 -0.57 -3.02
CA ASN A 73 -8.57 -1.82 -3.61
C ASN A 73 -7.47 -2.47 -4.46
N ASN A 74 -6.83 -1.70 -5.34
CA ASN A 74 -5.75 -2.20 -6.17
C ASN A 74 -4.49 -2.54 -5.37
N HIS A 75 -4.20 -1.84 -4.28
CA HIS A 75 -3.10 -2.19 -3.40
C HIS A 75 -3.36 -3.50 -2.66
N THR A 76 -4.55 -3.70 -2.11
CA THR A 76 -4.96 -4.98 -1.52
C THR A 76 -4.92 -6.11 -2.55
N ALA A 77 -5.38 -5.86 -3.78
CA ALA A 77 -5.29 -6.83 -4.86
C ALA A 77 -3.83 -7.20 -5.23
N THR A 78 -2.89 -6.26 -5.06
CA THR A 78 -1.45 -6.53 -5.22
C THR A 78 -0.95 -7.54 -4.17
N HIS A 79 -1.36 -7.41 -2.90
CA HIS A 79 -1.03 -8.38 -1.84
C HIS A 79 -1.65 -9.75 -2.12
N ILE A 80 -2.90 -9.79 -2.58
CA ILE A 80 -3.59 -11.03 -2.97
C ILE A 80 -2.82 -11.70 -4.12
N LEU A 81 -2.46 -10.95 -5.15
CA LEU A 81 -1.72 -11.46 -6.30
C LEU A 81 -0.35 -12.01 -5.90
N ASN A 82 0.41 -11.27 -5.09
CA ASN A 82 1.72 -11.70 -4.58
C ASN A 82 1.61 -13.01 -3.79
N PHE A 83 0.61 -13.13 -2.91
CA PHE A 83 0.34 -14.35 -2.17
C PHE A 83 0.04 -15.53 -3.10
N ASN A 84 -0.90 -15.37 -4.05
CA ASN A 84 -1.32 -16.43 -4.96
C ASN A 84 -0.22 -16.84 -5.95
N LEU A 85 0.61 -15.91 -6.42
CA LEU A 85 1.78 -16.23 -7.24
C LEU A 85 2.73 -17.19 -6.50
N ARG A 86 2.96 -16.98 -5.21
CA ARG A 86 3.80 -17.92 -4.43
C ARG A 86 3.14 -19.27 -4.21
N GLU A 87 1.85 -19.30 -3.89
CA GLU A 87 1.14 -20.56 -3.67
C GLU A 87 1.17 -21.45 -4.93
N VAL A 88 1.08 -20.83 -6.12
CA VAL A 88 1.06 -21.57 -7.40
C VAL A 88 2.45 -21.86 -7.97
N LEU A 89 3.36 -20.88 -7.88
CA LEU A 89 4.66 -20.96 -8.55
C LEU A 89 5.82 -21.31 -7.61
N GLY A 90 5.61 -21.14 -6.30
CA GLY A 90 6.60 -21.46 -5.26
C GLY A 90 7.29 -20.25 -4.64
N ASP A 91 8.04 -20.52 -3.58
CA ASP A 91 8.67 -19.52 -2.70
C ASP A 91 9.78 -18.68 -3.36
N HIS A 92 10.23 -19.05 -4.56
CA HIS A 92 11.26 -18.32 -5.31
C HIS A 92 10.74 -17.05 -6.00
N ILE A 93 9.43 -16.79 -5.92
CA ILE A 93 8.82 -15.58 -6.47
C ILE A 93 9.18 -14.39 -5.59
N ASP A 94 9.91 -13.43 -6.18
CA ASP A 94 10.25 -12.15 -5.57
C ASP A 94 9.68 -11.00 -6.37
N GLN A 95 9.14 -10.00 -5.67
CA GLN A 95 8.75 -8.72 -6.27
C GLN A 95 9.97 -8.00 -6.83
N LYS A 96 9.88 -7.51 -8.06
CA LYS A 96 10.90 -6.70 -8.74
C LYS A 96 10.43 -5.27 -9.02
N GLY A 97 9.13 -5.04 -8.96
CA GLY A 97 8.49 -3.75 -9.11
C GLY A 97 6.99 -3.87 -8.94
N SER A 98 6.34 -2.75 -8.74
CA SER A 98 4.88 -2.66 -8.69
C SER A 98 4.40 -1.29 -9.14
N LEU A 99 3.15 -1.24 -9.59
CA LEU A 99 2.40 0.00 -9.83
C LEU A 99 0.99 -0.22 -9.32
N VAL A 100 0.53 0.71 -8.49
CA VAL A 100 -0.85 0.78 -8.01
C VAL A 100 -1.41 2.13 -8.39
N SER A 101 -2.34 2.14 -9.33
CA SER A 101 -3.08 3.32 -9.78
C SER A 101 -4.58 3.11 -9.58
N PRO A 102 -5.44 4.15 -9.72
CA PRO A 102 -6.88 3.98 -9.56
C PRO A 102 -7.49 2.97 -10.52
N ASN A 103 -6.92 2.82 -11.72
CA ASN A 103 -7.51 2.04 -12.80
C ASN A 103 -6.88 0.64 -12.98
N LYS A 104 -5.70 0.40 -12.39
CA LYS A 104 -4.95 -0.85 -12.58
C LYS A 104 -3.89 -1.05 -11.51
N LEU A 105 -3.47 -2.28 -11.39
CA LEU A 105 -2.21 -2.66 -10.77
C LEU A 105 -1.28 -3.31 -11.78
N ARG A 106 0.04 -3.25 -11.52
CA ARG A 106 1.06 -4.06 -12.17
C ARG A 106 1.96 -4.64 -11.09
N PHE A 107 2.29 -5.90 -11.22
CA PHE A 107 3.18 -6.60 -10.30
C PHE A 107 4.28 -7.29 -11.11
N ASP A 108 5.50 -6.80 -11.01
CA ASP A 108 6.67 -7.35 -11.68
C ASP A 108 7.36 -8.33 -10.75
N PHE A 109 7.61 -9.57 -11.19
CA PHE A 109 8.19 -10.59 -10.34
C PHE A 109 9.23 -11.45 -11.08
N SER A 110 10.13 -12.08 -10.31
CA SER A 110 11.12 -13.00 -10.86
C SER A 110 10.51 -14.37 -11.14
N HIS A 111 10.64 -14.86 -12.37
CA HIS A 111 10.31 -16.22 -12.74
C HIS A 111 11.17 -16.68 -13.93
N LYS A 112 11.53 -17.97 -13.97
CA LYS A 112 12.50 -18.47 -14.96
C LYS A 112 11.89 -18.83 -16.31
N ARG A 113 10.57 -18.94 -16.41
CA ARG A 113 9.85 -19.33 -17.62
C ARG A 113 8.54 -18.56 -17.76
N GLN A 114 7.94 -18.61 -18.93
CA GLN A 114 6.58 -18.15 -19.14
C GLN A 114 5.59 -18.97 -18.29
N LEU A 115 4.58 -18.32 -17.73
CA LEU A 115 3.48 -19.01 -17.04
C LEU A 115 2.67 -19.83 -18.05
N SER A 116 2.23 -21.01 -17.63
CA SER A 116 1.25 -21.79 -18.40
C SER A 116 -0.15 -21.17 -18.26
N LEU A 117 -1.02 -21.48 -19.20
CA LEU A 117 -2.41 -21.04 -19.15
C LEU A 117 -3.13 -21.54 -17.89
N ASP A 118 -2.82 -22.77 -17.44
CA ASP A 118 -3.40 -23.34 -16.22
C ASP A 118 -2.93 -22.64 -14.96
N GLU A 119 -1.66 -22.22 -14.90
CA GLU A 119 -1.13 -21.41 -13.78
C GLU A 119 -1.82 -20.05 -13.74
N VAL A 120 -1.96 -19.37 -14.88
CA VAL A 120 -2.66 -18.08 -14.97
C VAL A 120 -4.12 -18.22 -14.52
N ALA A 121 -4.84 -19.21 -15.04
CA ALA A 121 -6.24 -19.47 -14.69
C ALA A 121 -6.40 -19.82 -13.19
N THR A 122 -5.41 -20.53 -12.62
CA THR A 122 -5.43 -20.88 -11.20
C THR A 122 -5.21 -19.65 -10.32
N ILE A 123 -4.23 -18.79 -10.66
CA ILE A 123 -3.96 -17.54 -9.94
C ILE A 123 -5.16 -16.60 -10.01
N GLU A 124 -5.78 -16.46 -11.19
CA GLU A 124 -6.99 -15.65 -11.40
C GLU A 124 -8.13 -16.14 -10.52
N ARG A 125 -8.46 -17.43 -10.58
CA ARG A 125 -9.51 -18.03 -9.75
C ARG A 125 -9.26 -17.84 -8.24
N MET A 126 -8.03 -18.07 -7.78
CA MET A 126 -7.67 -17.86 -6.37
C MET A 126 -7.79 -16.40 -5.96
N SER A 127 -7.44 -15.47 -6.85
CA SER A 127 -7.58 -14.03 -6.59
C SER A 127 -9.04 -13.61 -6.51
N ASP A 128 -9.87 -14.11 -7.41
CA ASP A 128 -11.33 -13.91 -7.36
C ASP A 128 -11.95 -14.47 -6.08
N ASP A 129 -11.51 -15.64 -5.62
CA ASP A 129 -11.98 -16.25 -4.38
C ASP A 129 -11.64 -15.36 -3.16
N TRP A 130 -10.43 -14.78 -3.10
CA TRP A 130 -10.05 -13.83 -2.06
C TRP A 130 -10.92 -12.58 -2.09
N ILE A 131 -11.16 -12.00 -3.26
CA ILE A 131 -11.99 -10.79 -3.45
C ILE A 131 -13.43 -11.07 -3.01
N ARG A 132 -14.01 -12.20 -3.42
CA ARG A 132 -15.39 -12.58 -3.06
C ARG A 132 -15.58 -12.85 -1.57
N ARG A 133 -14.55 -13.30 -0.86
CA ARG A 133 -14.59 -13.52 0.58
C ARG A 133 -14.65 -12.21 1.36
N ASP A 134 -14.32 -11.08 0.73
CA ASP A 134 -14.33 -9.74 1.34
C ASP A 134 -13.66 -9.70 2.72
N VAL A 135 -12.47 -10.30 2.80
CA VAL A 135 -11.75 -10.45 4.06
C VAL A 135 -11.24 -9.10 4.57
N LYS A 136 -11.24 -8.94 5.88
CA LYS A 136 -10.72 -7.73 6.50
C LYS A 136 -9.21 -7.62 6.31
N VAL A 137 -8.76 -6.41 5.99
CA VAL A 137 -7.34 -6.02 5.96
C VAL A 137 -6.97 -5.42 7.31
N TYR A 138 -5.89 -5.90 7.89
CA TYR A 138 -5.34 -5.38 9.14
C TYR A 138 -3.97 -4.77 8.89
N GLY A 139 -3.66 -3.70 9.62
CA GLY A 139 -2.35 -3.06 9.57
C GLY A 139 -1.94 -2.62 10.96
N LYS A 140 -0.71 -2.91 11.36
CA LYS A 140 -0.15 -2.51 12.63
C LYS A 140 1.35 -2.28 12.54
N GLU A 141 1.84 -1.30 13.29
CA GLU A 141 3.28 -1.10 13.46
C GLU A 141 3.83 -2.07 14.49
N LEU A 142 4.93 -2.72 14.13
CA LEU A 142 5.72 -3.62 14.98
C LEU A 142 7.19 -3.20 14.93
N ASP A 143 7.96 -3.55 15.96
CA ASP A 143 9.41 -3.50 15.80
C ASP A 143 9.87 -4.47 14.71
N LEU A 144 10.88 -4.05 13.96
CA LEU A 144 11.34 -4.74 12.77
C LEU A 144 11.79 -6.19 13.08
N GLN A 145 12.41 -6.41 14.25
CA GLN A 145 12.88 -7.73 14.67
C GLN A 145 11.71 -8.69 14.96
N THR A 146 10.64 -8.19 15.54
CA THR A 146 9.42 -8.97 15.77
C THR A 146 8.73 -9.29 14.44
N ALA A 147 8.64 -8.31 13.53
CA ALA A 147 8.06 -8.54 12.22
C ALA A 147 8.78 -9.67 11.45
N TYR A 148 10.11 -9.70 11.45
CA TYR A 148 10.90 -10.74 10.78
C TYR A 148 10.74 -12.16 11.36
N LYS A 149 10.19 -12.32 12.56
CA LYS A 149 9.89 -13.64 13.14
C LYS A 149 8.61 -14.25 12.59
N ILE A 150 7.74 -13.47 11.92
CA ILE A 150 6.48 -13.97 11.41
C ILE A 150 6.73 -14.94 10.24
N PRO A 151 6.31 -16.22 10.34
CA PRO A 151 6.47 -17.18 9.25
C PRO A 151 5.72 -16.72 8.00
N GLY A 152 6.40 -16.67 6.87
CA GLY A 152 5.80 -16.26 5.60
C GLY A 152 5.72 -14.75 5.36
N LEU A 153 6.26 -13.93 6.27
CA LEU A 153 6.39 -12.49 6.04
C LEU A 153 7.05 -12.20 4.69
N ARG A 154 6.51 -11.22 3.99
CA ARG A 154 7.04 -10.68 2.75
C ARG A 154 7.63 -9.30 2.95
N ALA A 155 8.84 -9.15 2.49
CA ALA A 155 9.53 -7.88 2.35
C ALA A 155 10.16 -7.81 0.96
N VAL A 156 10.25 -6.64 0.37
CA VAL A 156 10.93 -6.46 -0.93
C VAL A 156 12.43 -6.58 -0.70
N PHE A 157 13.07 -7.47 -1.47
CA PHE A 157 14.49 -7.71 -1.33
C PHE A 157 15.32 -6.46 -1.67
N GLY A 158 16.24 -6.10 -0.78
CA GLY A 158 17.14 -4.96 -0.97
C GLY A 158 16.57 -3.60 -0.52
N GLU A 159 15.34 -3.56 -0.02
CA GLU A 159 14.79 -2.34 0.60
C GLU A 159 15.17 -2.23 2.07
N SER A 160 15.36 -0.99 2.53
CA SER A 160 15.54 -0.66 3.94
C SER A 160 14.22 -0.23 4.54
N TYR A 161 13.83 -0.88 5.62
CA TYR A 161 12.57 -0.58 6.31
C TYR A 161 12.82 0.25 7.57
N PRO A 162 11.91 1.16 7.93
CA PRO A 162 11.98 1.88 9.20
C PRO A 162 11.75 0.93 10.38
N ASP A 163 12.13 1.37 11.56
CA ASP A 163 11.77 0.72 12.81
C ASP A 163 11.09 1.77 13.72
N PRO A 164 9.80 1.63 14.06
CA PRO A 164 8.90 0.52 13.75
C PRO A 164 8.50 0.43 12.26
N VAL A 165 8.11 -0.78 11.82
CA VAL A 165 7.63 -1.07 10.48
C VAL A 165 6.15 -1.44 10.48
N ARG A 166 5.41 -1.00 9.46
CA ARG A 166 4.00 -1.39 9.31
C ARG A 166 3.88 -2.76 8.66
N VAL A 167 3.23 -3.69 9.36
CA VAL A 167 2.86 -5.02 8.88
C VAL A 167 1.40 -4.99 8.44
N VAL A 168 1.13 -5.46 7.23
CA VAL A 168 -0.22 -5.59 6.66
C VAL A 168 -0.55 -7.06 6.48
N THR A 169 -1.74 -7.46 6.89
CA THR A 169 -2.23 -8.84 6.80
C THR A 169 -3.65 -8.89 6.24
N LEU A 170 -3.97 -9.98 5.57
CA LEU A 170 -5.32 -10.28 5.12
C LEU A 170 -5.93 -11.34 6.04
N GLU A 171 -7.21 -11.16 6.40
CA GLU A 171 -8.04 -12.10 7.17
C GLU A 171 -7.68 -12.22 8.67
N HIS A 172 -6.42 -12.20 9.04
CA HIS A 172 -5.96 -12.41 10.41
C HIS A 172 -5.40 -11.12 11.04
N ASP A 173 -5.84 -10.82 12.25
CA ASP A 173 -5.33 -9.68 13.01
C ASP A 173 -3.84 -9.85 13.33
N VAL A 174 -3.06 -8.78 13.15
CA VAL A 174 -1.63 -8.76 13.46
C VAL A 174 -1.35 -9.11 14.92
N ASP A 175 -2.21 -8.68 15.87
CA ASP A 175 -2.07 -9.03 17.28
C ASP A 175 -2.27 -10.52 17.54
N ALA A 176 -3.16 -11.16 16.80
CA ALA A 176 -3.35 -12.62 16.89
C ALA A 176 -2.12 -13.37 16.34
N ILE A 177 -1.48 -12.86 15.30
CA ILE A 177 -0.23 -13.42 14.75
C ILE A 177 0.90 -13.27 15.77
N VAL A 178 1.07 -12.08 16.36
CA VAL A 178 2.14 -11.81 17.33
C VAL A 178 2.01 -12.65 18.60
N LYS A 179 0.78 -12.92 19.07
CA LYS A 179 0.54 -13.79 20.25
C LYS A 179 0.99 -15.24 20.05
N ASP A 180 1.04 -15.71 18.80
CA ASP A 180 1.40 -17.09 18.44
C ASP A 180 2.36 -17.08 17.24
N ILE A 181 3.40 -16.23 17.36
CA ILE A 181 4.24 -15.80 16.24
C ILE A 181 4.99 -16.94 15.54
N GLU A 182 5.32 -18.00 16.27
CA GLU A 182 6.07 -19.15 15.72
C GLU A 182 5.17 -20.18 15.01
N ASN A 183 3.85 -19.98 15.03
CA ASN A 183 2.93 -20.92 14.45
C ASN A 183 3.09 -21.01 12.91
N PRO A 184 3.42 -22.18 12.37
CA PRO A 184 3.65 -22.35 10.95
C PRO A 184 2.44 -22.08 10.06
N LYS A 185 1.24 -22.02 10.62
CA LYS A 185 0.01 -21.67 9.86
C LYS A 185 0.09 -20.32 9.21
N TRP A 186 0.87 -19.37 9.77
CA TRP A 186 1.03 -18.04 9.23
C TRP A 186 1.71 -17.99 7.86
N ARG A 187 2.42 -19.06 7.46
CA ARG A 187 2.94 -19.20 6.09
C ARG A 187 1.85 -19.20 5.02
N ARG A 188 0.61 -19.56 5.40
CA ARG A 188 -0.56 -19.57 4.51
C ARG A 188 -1.43 -18.32 4.67
N THR A 189 -0.87 -17.28 5.22
CA THR A 189 -1.52 -15.97 5.39
C THR A 189 -0.74 -14.94 4.60
N SER A 190 -1.45 -14.02 3.93
CA SER A 190 -0.79 -12.86 3.33
C SER A 190 -0.33 -11.93 4.45
N VAL A 191 0.99 -11.84 4.64
CA VAL A 191 1.64 -10.97 5.62
C VAL A 191 2.77 -10.24 4.93
N GLU A 192 2.71 -8.91 4.87
CA GLU A 192 3.68 -8.10 4.13
C GLU A 192 4.11 -6.85 4.91
N LEU A 193 5.35 -6.40 4.69
CA LEU A 193 5.79 -5.07 5.08
C LEU A 193 5.26 -4.08 4.04
N CYS A 194 4.37 -3.18 4.45
CA CYS A 194 3.72 -2.27 3.51
C CYS A 194 3.36 -0.93 4.16
N GLY A 195 3.84 0.17 3.55
CA GLY A 195 3.51 1.54 3.94
C GLY A 195 2.33 2.15 3.17
N GLY A 196 1.66 1.40 2.30
CA GLY A 196 0.54 1.89 1.48
C GLY A 196 -0.75 2.17 2.24
N THR A 197 -1.75 2.73 1.54
CA THR A 197 -3.06 3.10 2.12
C THR A 197 -4.00 1.92 2.24
#